data_8082a30f7dce5474e77c352fe7bdd8bd
#
_entry.id   8082a30f7dce5474e77c352fe7bdd8bd
#
_cell.length_a   1.000
_cell.length_b   1.000
_cell.length_c   1.000
_cell.angle_alpha   90.00
_cell.angle_beta   90.00
_cell.angle_gamma   90.00
#
_symmetry.space_group_name_H-M   'P 1'
#
loop_
_entity.id
_entity.type
_entity.pdbx_description
1 polymer ?
#
loop_
_entity_poly.entity_id
_entity_poly.type
_entity_poly.pdbx_seq_one_letter_code
_entity_poly.pdbx_strand_id
1 'polypeptide(L)'
;MENTTQPILIDGRIIAKTIKEEIRKEVSDLLDAGKRPPHLVAVIVGEDGASLSYVASKEKQSKEVGFTSSVYRFPETITEKELLETLDFLNNDPEVDGYIVQLPLPKHISERKVLESINPAKDVD
;
A
#
# COMPACT_ATOMS: atom_id res chain seq x y z
N MET A 1 -13.74 -27.43 -24.81
CA MET A 1 -13.57 -26.95 -24.40
C MET A 1 -13.34 -25.84 -24.49
N GLU A 2 -13.51 -25.40 -24.84
CA GLU A 2 -13.21 -24.48 -24.94
C GLU A 2 -13.38 -23.57 -24.28
N ASN A 3 -13.91 -23.76 -24.09
CA ASN A 3 -14.18 -23.07 -23.12
C ASN A 3 -13.21 -22.82 -22.22
N THR A 4 -12.26 -23.44 -22.19
CA THR A 4 -11.20 -23.25 -21.32
C THR A 4 -10.75 -21.81 -21.25
N THR A 5 -10.94 -21.06 -22.29
CA THR A 5 -10.61 -19.67 -22.30
C THR A 5 -11.63 -18.79 -21.61
N GLN A 6 -12.80 -19.32 -21.35
CA GLN A 6 -13.85 -18.54 -20.70
C GLN A 6 -13.45 -17.94 -19.38
N PRO A 7 -12.80 -18.68 -18.48
CA PRO A 7 -12.38 -18.10 -17.22
C PRO A 7 -11.43 -16.93 -17.39
N ILE A 8 -10.64 -17.00 -18.44
CA ILE A 8 -9.69 -15.93 -18.74
C ILE A 8 -10.42 -14.66 -19.15
N LEU A 9 -11.55 -14.84 -19.79
CA LEU A 9 -12.36 -13.72 -20.25
C LEU A 9 -13.21 -13.14 -19.13
N ILE A 10 -13.24 -13.79 -17.99
CA ILE A 10 -13.99 -13.29 -16.87
C ILE A 10 -13.44 -11.94 -16.49
N ASP A 11 -14.35 -11.04 -16.23
CA ASP A 11 -14.06 -9.70 -15.86
C ASP A 11 -13.20 -9.67 -14.59
N GLY A 12 -12.04 -9.05 -14.67
CA GLY A 12 -11.17 -8.90 -13.52
C GLY A 12 -11.83 -8.17 -12.36
N ARG A 13 -12.86 -7.37 -12.63
CA ARG A 13 -13.59 -6.69 -11.57
C ARG A 13 -14.37 -7.68 -10.70
N ILE A 14 -14.85 -8.77 -11.27
CA ILE A 14 -15.57 -9.79 -10.52
C ILE A 14 -14.58 -10.50 -9.60
N ILE A 15 -13.40 -10.84 -10.10
CA ILE A 15 -12.36 -11.49 -9.31
C ILE A 15 -11.91 -10.56 -8.18
N ALA A 16 -11.66 -9.29 -8.49
CA ALA A 16 -11.25 -8.32 -7.49
C ALA A 16 -12.32 -8.15 -6.41
N LYS A 17 -13.59 -8.14 -6.79
CA LYS A 17 -14.68 -8.02 -5.84
C LYS A 17 -14.72 -9.22 -4.89
N THR A 18 -14.54 -10.43 -5.43
CA THR A 18 -14.52 -11.64 -4.63
C THR A 18 -13.36 -11.61 -3.63
N ILE A 19 -12.17 -11.22 -4.09
CA ILE A 19 -11.00 -11.12 -3.21
C ILE A 19 -11.24 -10.09 -2.11
N LYS A 20 -11.82 -8.94 -2.45
CA LYS A 20 -12.13 -7.92 -1.45
C LYS A 20 -13.11 -8.42 -0.40
N GLU A 21 -14.10 -9.18 -0.81
CA GLU A 21 -15.07 -9.74 0.12
C GLU A 21 -14.42 -10.74 1.07
N GLU A 22 -13.51 -11.56 0.56
CA GLU A 22 -12.77 -12.50 1.39
C GLU A 22 -11.88 -11.78 2.40
N ILE A 23 -11.16 -10.74 1.96
CA ILE A 23 -10.32 -9.95 2.85
C ILE A 23 -11.16 -9.25 3.91
N ARG A 24 -12.29 -8.68 3.50
CA ARG A 24 -13.19 -8.00 4.44
C ARG A 24 -13.66 -8.96 5.53
N LYS A 25 -13.96 -10.20 5.15
CA LYS A 25 -14.36 -11.21 6.11
C LYS A 25 -13.24 -11.54 7.09
N GLU A 26 -12.02 -11.70 6.56
CA GLU A 26 -10.87 -11.99 7.41
C GLU A 26 -10.60 -10.86 8.40
N VAL A 27 -10.75 -9.61 7.95
CA VAL A 27 -10.59 -8.44 8.84
C VAL A 27 -11.67 -8.46 9.90
N SER A 28 -12.91 -8.75 9.52
CA SER A 28 -14.01 -8.84 10.47
C SER A 28 -13.73 -9.90 11.54
N ASP A 29 -13.20 -11.04 11.12
CA ASP A 29 -12.83 -12.11 12.05
C ASP A 29 -11.73 -11.67 13.01
N LEU A 30 -10.75 -10.89 12.52
CA LEU A 30 -9.69 -10.36 13.38
C LEU A 30 -10.27 -9.41 14.44
N LEU A 31 -11.18 -8.53 14.03
CA LEU A 31 -11.82 -7.60 14.94
C LEU A 31 -12.64 -8.34 16.00
N ASP A 32 -13.36 -9.37 15.58
CA ASP A 32 -14.16 -10.20 16.48
C ASP A 32 -13.27 -10.91 17.51
N ALA A 33 -12.03 -11.21 17.12
CA ALA A 33 -11.05 -11.84 18.01
C ALA A 33 -10.35 -10.82 18.91
N GLY A 34 -10.75 -9.56 18.87
CA GLY A 34 -10.15 -8.50 19.69
C GLY A 34 -8.82 -7.98 19.16
N LYS A 35 -8.48 -8.29 17.93
CA LYS A 35 -7.25 -7.81 17.30
C LYS A 35 -7.51 -6.53 16.52
N ARG A 36 -6.46 -5.73 16.32
CA ARG A 36 -6.60 -4.52 15.51
C ARG A 36 -6.63 -4.86 14.02
N PRO A 37 -7.25 -4.01 13.20
CA PRO A 37 -7.20 -4.22 11.75
C PRO A 37 -5.78 -3.97 11.22
N PRO A 38 -5.42 -4.56 10.09
CA PRO A 38 -4.15 -4.27 9.45
C PRO A 38 -4.01 -2.77 9.14
N HIS A 39 -2.81 -2.24 9.30
CA HIS A 39 -2.52 -0.83 9.06
C HIS A 39 -1.54 -0.71 7.90
N LEU A 40 -1.95 -0.06 6.84
CA LEU A 40 -1.12 0.18 5.67
C LEU A 40 -0.80 1.66 5.57
N VAL A 41 0.44 1.97 5.19
CA VAL A 41 0.93 3.33 5.03
C VAL A 41 1.36 3.54 3.58
N ALA A 42 0.99 4.67 3.02
CA ALA A 42 1.49 5.11 1.73
C ALA A 42 2.37 6.33 1.94
N VAL A 43 3.57 6.28 1.40
CA VAL A 43 4.53 7.40 1.45
C VAL A 43 4.55 8.04 0.08
N ILE A 44 4.31 9.35 0.03
CA ILE A 44 4.34 10.09 -1.22
C ILE A 44 5.21 11.33 -1.06
N VAL A 45 6.06 11.59 -2.04
CA VAL A 45 6.97 12.74 -2.03
C VAL A 45 6.60 13.62 -3.21
N GLY A 46 6.34 14.90 -2.94
CA GLY A 46 5.94 15.85 -3.96
C GLY A 46 4.44 15.79 -4.24
N GLU A 47 4.04 16.45 -5.32
CA GLU A 47 2.62 16.63 -5.66
C GLU A 47 2.30 16.18 -7.08
N ASP A 48 2.92 15.09 -7.54
CA ASP A 48 2.58 14.53 -8.85
C ASP A 48 1.12 14.07 -8.85
N GLY A 49 0.34 14.60 -9.78
CA GLY A 49 -1.10 14.35 -9.83
C GLY A 49 -1.45 12.88 -10.04
N ALA A 50 -0.67 12.16 -10.84
CA ALA A 50 -0.90 10.74 -11.06
C ALA A 50 -0.61 9.94 -9.80
N SER A 51 0.49 10.29 -9.09
CA SER A 51 0.84 9.63 -7.84
C SER A 51 -0.21 9.88 -6.78
N LEU A 52 -0.73 11.10 -6.68
CA LEU A 52 -1.78 11.43 -5.73
C LEU A 52 -3.04 10.61 -6.01
N SER A 53 -3.39 10.44 -7.29
CA SER A 53 -4.55 9.64 -7.67
C SER A 53 -4.37 8.17 -7.31
N TYR A 54 -3.19 7.61 -7.54
CA TYR A 54 -2.91 6.22 -7.20
C TYR A 54 -2.98 6.00 -5.69
N VAL A 55 -2.41 6.92 -4.92
CA VAL A 55 -2.43 6.82 -3.46
C VAL A 55 -3.87 6.92 -2.95
N ALA A 56 -4.66 7.84 -3.49
CA ALA A 56 -6.04 7.97 -3.10
C ALA A 56 -6.85 6.71 -3.40
N SER A 57 -6.60 6.09 -4.55
CA SER A 57 -7.26 4.85 -4.93
C SER A 57 -6.88 3.70 -3.99
N LYS A 58 -5.60 3.57 -3.67
CA LYS A 58 -5.11 2.53 -2.77
C LYS A 58 -5.69 2.72 -1.37
N GLU A 59 -5.76 3.96 -0.90
CA GLU A 59 -6.34 4.27 0.40
C GLU A 59 -7.82 3.89 0.44
N LYS A 60 -8.56 4.23 -0.61
CA LYS A 60 -9.97 3.90 -0.70
C LYS A 60 -10.18 2.39 -0.66
N GLN A 61 -9.40 1.65 -1.45
CA GLN A 61 -9.51 0.19 -1.49
C GLN A 61 -9.19 -0.45 -0.15
N SER A 62 -8.17 0.07 0.54
CA SER A 62 -7.82 -0.43 1.88
C SER A 62 -8.97 -0.24 2.86
N LYS A 63 -9.59 0.93 2.82
CA LYS A 63 -10.72 1.22 3.71
C LYS A 63 -11.93 0.35 3.40
N GLU A 64 -12.15 0.03 2.13
CA GLU A 64 -13.27 -0.82 1.72
C GLU A 64 -13.20 -2.20 2.34
N VAL A 65 -12.00 -2.71 2.59
CA VAL A 65 -11.82 -4.03 3.21
C VAL A 65 -11.59 -3.95 4.72
N GLY A 66 -11.68 -2.76 5.30
CA GLY A 66 -11.59 -2.60 6.74
C GLY A 66 -10.20 -2.33 7.30
N PHE A 67 -9.22 -2.07 6.42
CA PHE A 67 -7.87 -1.73 6.86
C PHE A 67 -7.82 -0.30 7.37
N THR A 68 -6.90 -0.04 8.32
CA THR A 68 -6.52 1.31 8.67
C THR A 68 -5.52 1.78 7.62
N SER A 69 -5.70 2.99 7.13
CA SER A 69 -4.86 3.54 6.07
C SER A 69 -4.33 4.91 6.50
N SER A 70 -3.04 5.13 6.29
CA SER A 70 -2.39 6.41 6.55
C SER A 70 -1.59 6.83 5.34
N VAL A 71 -1.54 8.14 5.07
CA VAL A 71 -0.76 8.69 3.98
C VAL A 71 0.25 9.67 4.56
N TYR A 72 1.53 9.42 4.33
CA TYR A 72 2.60 10.32 4.72
C TYR A 72 3.02 11.11 3.49
N ARG A 73 2.78 12.42 3.55
CA ARG A 73 3.11 13.31 2.44
C ARG A 73 4.33 14.14 2.82
N PHE A 74 5.32 14.13 1.96
CA PHE A 74 6.54 14.91 2.16
C PHE A 74 6.73 15.89 1.01
N PRO A 75 7.31 17.05 1.29
CA PRO A 75 7.59 18.01 0.23
C PRO A 75 8.66 17.47 -0.70
N GLU A 76 8.63 17.91 -1.94
CA GLU A 76 9.61 17.51 -2.94
C GLU A 76 11.04 17.82 -2.49
N THR A 77 11.21 18.76 -1.56
CA THR A 77 12.50 19.17 -1.04
C THR A 77 13.06 18.26 0.04
N ILE A 78 12.33 17.23 0.47
CA ILE A 78 12.85 16.32 1.48
C ILE A 78 14.17 15.71 1.01
N THR A 79 15.12 15.55 1.93
CA THR A 79 16.38 14.93 1.57
C THR A 79 16.26 13.42 1.55
N GLU A 80 17.14 12.77 0.79
CA GLU A 80 17.18 11.31 0.77
C GLU A 80 17.39 10.75 2.16
N LYS A 81 18.26 11.38 2.95
CA LYS A 81 18.52 10.96 4.33
C LYS A 81 17.25 11.00 5.18
N GLU A 82 16.49 12.08 5.10
CA GLU A 82 15.27 12.22 5.86
C GLU A 82 14.23 11.17 5.46
N LEU A 83 14.14 10.89 4.17
CA LEU A 83 13.22 9.87 3.68
C LEU A 83 13.64 8.49 4.17
N LEU A 84 14.93 8.16 4.09
CA LEU A 84 15.43 6.87 4.57
C LEU A 84 15.23 6.71 6.08
N GLU A 85 15.36 7.79 6.84
CA GLU A 85 15.08 7.75 8.28
C GLU A 85 13.60 7.46 8.54
N THR A 86 12.73 8.03 7.73
CA THR A 86 11.28 7.75 7.83
C THR A 86 10.99 6.29 7.56
N LEU A 87 11.62 5.71 6.54
CA LEU A 87 11.42 4.30 6.22
C LEU A 87 11.95 3.40 7.33
N ASP A 88 13.06 3.77 7.94
CA ASP A 88 13.59 3.04 9.08
C ASP A 88 12.58 3.04 10.24
N PHE A 89 11.97 4.18 10.50
CA PHE A 89 10.92 4.29 11.50
C PHE A 89 9.75 3.35 11.18
N LEU A 90 9.29 3.35 9.94
CA LEU A 90 8.18 2.49 9.53
C LEU A 90 8.57 1.01 9.62
N ASN A 91 9.80 0.66 9.27
CA ASN A 91 10.28 -0.71 9.37
C ASN A 91 10.24 -1.23 10.80
N ASN A 92 10.42 -0.36 11.77
CA ASN A 92 10.49 -0.72 13.18
C ASN A 92 9.21 -0.47 13.95
N ASP A 93 8.17 0.06 13.31
CA ASP A 93 6.90 0.36 13.97
C ASP A 93 6.02 -0.90 13.97
N PRO A 94 5.75 -1.48 15.15
CA PRO A 94 4.94 -2.70 15.22
C PRO A 94 3.48 -2.47 14.85
N GLU A 95 3.03 -1.21 14.77
CA GLU A 95 1.66 -0.90 14.40
C GLU A 95 1.48 -0.68 12.91
N VAL A 96 2.55 -0.77 12.13
CA VAL A 96 2.51 -0.69 10.68
C VAL A 96 2.75 -2.08 10.12
N ASP A 97 1.75 -2.64 9.47
CA ASP A 97 1.84 -3.99 8.92
C ASP A 97 2.48 -4.00 7.54
N GLY A 98 2.30 -2.92 6.79
CA GLY A 98 2.91 -2.79 5.49
C GLY A 98 2.89 -1.35 5.02
N TYR A 99 3.79 -1.03 4.09
CA TYR A 99 3.78 0.29 3.49
C TYR A 99 4.31 0.24 2.07
N ILE A 100 3.98 1.28 1.31
CA ILE A 100 4.50 1.47 -0.04
C ILE A 100 5.12 2.86 -0.11
N VAL A 101 6.08 3.01 -1.02
CA VAL A 101 6.61 4.32 -1.40
C VAL A 101 6.15 4.55 -2.83
N GLN A 102 5.29 5.52 -3.03
CA GLN A 102 4.73 5.81 -4.34
C GLN A 102 5.79 6.46 -5.24
N LEU A 103 6.00 5.87 -6.40
CA LEU A 103 6.92 6.41 -7.39
C LEU A 103 6.14 7.29 -8.37
N PRO A 104 6.77 8.25 -9.03
CA PRO A 104 8.22 8.50 -9.02
C PRO A 104 8.66 9.34 -7.83
N LEU A 105 9.95 9.27 -7.53
CA LEU A 105 10.58 10.12 -6.52
C LEU A 105 11.33 11.26 -7.19
N PRO A 106 11.58 12.38 -6.49
CA PRO A 106 12.40 13.46 -7.03
C PRO A 106 13.79 12.96 -7.43
N LYS A 107 14.38 13.59 -8.43
CA LYS A 107 15.63 13.12 -9.02
C LYS A 107 16.81 13.08 -8.07
N HIS A 108 16.80 13.90 -7.01
CA HIS A 108 17.88 13.91 -6.03
C HIS A 108 17.82 12.73 -5.07
N ILE A 109 16.78 11.92 -5.15
CA ILE A 109 16.59 10.75 -4.29
C ILE A 109 16.75 9.49 -5.15
N SER A 110 17.59 8.56 -4.69
CA SER A 110 17.77 7.29 -5.39
C SER A 110 16.60 6.35 -5.11
N GLU A 111 15.82 6.07 -6.14
CA GLU A 111 14.70 5.13 -5.99
C GLU A 111 15.20 3.76 -5.57
N ARG A 112 16.35 3.35 -6.10
CA ARG A 112 16.93 2.05 -5.74
C ARG A 112 17.24 1.96 -4.26
N LYS A 113 17.90 2.98 -3.71
CA LYS A 113 18.24 3.00 -2.28
C LYS A 113 17.00 2.98 -1.41
N VAL A 114 15.98 3.72 -1.82
CA VAL A 114 14.71 3.78 -1.10
C VAL A 114 14.05 2.41 -1.11
N LEU A 115 13.91 1.79 -2.28
CA LEU A 115 13.26 0.50 -2.39
C LEU A 115 14.02 -0.60 -1.64
N GLU A 116 15.35 -0.55 -1.67
CA GLU A 116 16.18 -1.50 -0.93
C GLU A 116 16.07 -1.33 0.58
N SER A 117 15.65 -0.16 1.03
CA SER A 117 15.48 0.11 2.46
C SER A 117 14.18 -0.42 3.03
N ILE A 118 13.23 -0.82 2.18
CA ILE A 118 11.97 -1.36 2.65
C ILE A 118 12.17 -2.76 3.20
N ASN A 119 11.75 -2.98 4.44
CA ASN A 119 11.81 -4.32 5.02
C ASN A 119 10.88 -5.22 4.21
N PRO A 120 11.39 -6.33 3.64
CA PRO A 120 10.56 -7.23 2.84
C PRO A 120 9.30 -7.70 3.54
N ALA A 121 9.32 -7.81 4.86
CA ALA A 121 8.15 -8.23 5.63
C ALA A 121 7.04 -7.18 5.61
N LYS A 122 7.35 -5.94 5.24
CA LYS A 122 6.38 -4.83 5.20
C LYS A 122 6.16 -4.30 3.78
N ASP A 123 6.83 -4.88 2.81
CA ASP A 123 6.69 -4.47 1.41
C ASP A 123 5.40 -5.05 0.85
N VAL A 124 4.44 -4.19 0.54
CA VAL A 124 3.13 -4.61 0.03
C VAL A 124 2.86 -4.14 -1.40
N ASP A 125 3.90 -3.64 -2.06
CA ASP A 125 3.75 -3.18 -3.44
C ASP A 125 4.03 -4.30 -4.45
#